data_0243a1ce6c6785e66aea60e9e1fe22b9
#
_entry.id   0243a1ce6c6785e66aea60e9e1fe22b9
#
_cell.length_a   1.000
_cell.length_b   1.000
_cell.length_c   1.000
_cell.angle_alpha   90.00
_cell.angle_beta   90.00
_cell.angle_gamma   90.00
#
_symmetry.space_group_name_H-M   'P 1'
#
loop_
_entity.id
_entity.type
_entity.pdbx_description
1 polymer ?
#
loop_
_entity_poly.entity_id
_entity_poly.type
_entity_poly.pdbx_seq_one_letter_code
_entity_poly.pdbx_strand_id
1 'polypeptide(L)'
;MTIGTFGFLYNDHNIIARGNFDYGHLSNSLEITKANVASRKDSPSPKTSIASDAIAVGCELGYDVFSLNKKLSSSDQRFYVFGRYDYYDSMYKTVSSMADEPQWGRQKMTFGFNYYPMKEIVIKGEWSKRMFKSQFNDEPTVSLGVCYYGMFHL
;
A
#
# COMPACT_ATOMS: atom_id res chain seq x y z
N MET A 1 8.27 -18.87 -11.42
CA MET A 1 7.73 -17.62 -10.88
C MET A 1 8.82 -16.59 -10.85
N THR A 2 8.58 -15.40 -11.38
CA THR A 2 9.53 -14.27 -11.40
C THR A 2 8.87 -13.09 -10.71
N ILE A 3 9.62 -12.39 -9.84
CA ILE A 3 9.16 -11.17 -9.18
C ILE A 3 10.21 -10.09 -9.43
N GLY A 4 9.78 -8.94 -9.91
CA GLY A 4 10.59 -7.75 -10.04
C GLY A 4 10.05 -6.64 -9.13
N THR A 5 10.93 -6.03 -8.35
CA THR A 5 10.60 -4.94 -7.43
C THR A 5 11.53 -3.76 -7.68
N PHE A 6 10.96 -2.57 -7.76
CA PHE A 6 11.68 -1.31 -7.80
C PHE A 6 11.12 -0.36 -6.76
N GLY A 7 12.00 0.30 -6.00
CA GLY A 7 11.59 1.28 -5.01
C GLY A 7 12.54 2.47 -4.98
N PHE A 8 12.03 3.64 -4.62
CA PHE A 8 12.83 4.82 -4.37
C PHE A 8 12.38 5.54 -3.09
N LEU A 9 13.33 6.23 -2.47
CA LEU A 9 13.11 7.13 -1.34
C LEU A 9 13.92 8.39 -1.56
N TYR A 10 13.24 9.54 -1.51
CA TYR A 10 13.85 10.85 -1.43
C TYR A 10 13.45 11.49 -0.09
N ASN A 11 14.43 11.99 0.65
CA ASN A 11 14.20 12.66 1.93
C ASN A 11 15.20 13.81 2.06
N ASP A 12 14.82 14.97 1.54
CA ASP A 12 15.63 16.19 1.59
C ASP A 12 14.73 17.42 1.41
N HIS A 13 15.24 18.63 1.75
CA HIS A 13 14.56 19.92 1.57
C HIS A 13 13.13 19.93 2.15
N ASN A 14 12.93 19.30 3.31
CA ASN A 14 11.62 19.18 3.99
C ASN A 14 10.58 18.36 3.21
N ILE A 15 11.00 17.66 2.16
CA ILE A 15 10.16 16.81 1.33
C ILE A 15 10.55 15.34 1.58
N ILE A 16 9.55 14.50 1.75
CA ILE A 16 9.70 13.04 1.71
C ILE A 16 8.89 12.56 0.51
N ALA A 17 9.57 11.91 -0.43
CA ALA A 17 8.91 11.24 -1.54
C ALA A 17 9.36 9.79 -1.60
N ARG A 18 8.42 8.87 -1.71
CA ARG A 18 8.71 7.45 -1.86
C ARG A 18 7.76 6.82 -2.86
N GLY A 19 8.25 5.78 -3.50
CA GLY A 19 7.43 5.00 -4.40
C GLY A 19 7.96 3.60 -4.54
N ASN A 20 7.08 2.71 -4.94
CA ASN A 20 7.39 1.33 -5.24
C ASN A 20 6.61 0.86 -6.46
N PHE A 21 7.21 -0.08 -7.16
CA PHE A 21 6.61 -0.82 -8.25
C PHE A 21 6.98 -2.29 -8.09
N ASP A 22 5.97 -3.15 -8.07
CA ASP A 22 6.14 -4.59 -7.96
C ASP A 22 5.40 -5.26 -9.11
N TYR A 23 6.07 -6.22 -9.76
CA TYR A 23 5.49 -7.03 -10.81
C TYR A 23 5.85 -8.50 -10.59
N GLY A 24 4.84 -9.34 -10.61
CA GLY A 24 4.97 -10.79 -10.47
C GLY A 24 4.46 -11.52 -11.70
N HIS A 25 5.21 -12.51 -12.20
CA HIS A 25 4.82 -13.40 -13.29
C HIS A 25 4.89 -14.87 -12.87
N LEU A 26 3.85 -15.62 -13.18
CA LEU A 26 3.72 -17.06 -12.92
C LEU A 26 3.43 -17.80 -14.22
N SER A 27 4.45 -18.52 -14.74
CA SER A 27 4.36 -19.17 -16.05
C SER A 27 3.34 -20.32 -16.11
N ASN A 28 3.10 -21.02 -14.99
CA ASN A 28 2.25 -22.23 -14.93
C ASN A 28 0.90 -21.97 -14.25
N SER A 29 0.38 -20.74 -14.31
CA SER A 29 -0.87 -20.35 -13.64
C SER A 29 -2.08 -21.21 -14.09
N LEU A 30 -2.13 -21.59 -15.38
CA LEU A 30 -3.20 -22.43 -15.93
C LEU A 30 -3.19 -23.85 -15.33
N GLU A 31 -2.01 -24.47 -15.22
CA GLU A 31 -1.87 -25.81 -14.69
C GLU A 31 -2.22 -25.86 -13.21
N ILE A 32 -1.75 -24.87 -12.46
CA ILE A 32 -2.07 -24.74 -11.02
C ILE A 32 -3.57 -24.51 -10.83
N THR A 33 -4.20 -23.67 -11.66
CA THR A 33 -5.65 -23.46 -11.60
C THR A 33 -6.42 -24.73 -11.92
N LYS A 34 -6.03 -25.49 -12.95
CA LYS A 34 -6.65 -26.77 -13.28
C LYS A 34 -6.50 -27.76 -12.12
N ALA A 35 -5.32 -27.87 -11.51
CA ALA A 35 -5.10 -28.71 -10.33
C ALA A 35 -5.98 -28.27 -9.14
N ASN A 36 -6.12 -26.97 -8.90
CA ASN A 36 -7.02 -26.43 -7.89
C ASN A 36 -8.48 -26.79 -8.15
N VAL A 37 -8.94 -26.67 -9.40
CA VAL A 37 -10.30 -27.04 -9.80
C VAL A 37 -10.52 -28.54 -9.65
N ALA A 38 -9.58 -29.37 -10.05
CA ALA A 38 -9.67 -30.84 -9.89
C ALA A 38 -9.75 -31.27 -8.42
N SER A 39 -9.05 -30.57 -7.51
CA SER A 39 -9.09 -30.83 -6.06
C SER A 39 -10.35 -30.29 -5.36
N ARG A 40 -11.27 -29.66 -6.08
CA ARG A 40 -12.49 -29.03 -5.54
C ARG A 40 -13.58 -30.02 -5.10
N LYS A 41 -13.57 -31.24 -5.61
CA LYS A 41 -14.71 -32.17 -5.45
C LYS A 41 -15.08 -32.42 -3.99
N ASP A 42 -14.14 -32.21 -3.05
CA ASP A 42 -14.33 -32.53 -1.63
C ASP A 42 -14.04 -31.36 -0.68
N SER A 43 -13.86 -30.12 -1.20
CA SER A 43 -13.53 -28.95 -0.37
C SER A 43 -14.73 -28.03 -0.20
N PRO A 44 -15.11 -27.68 1.05
CA PRO A 44 -16.20 -26.72 1.31
C PRO A 44 -15.87 -25.29 0.91
N SER A 45 -14.59 -24.98 0.60
CA SER A 45 -14.14 -23.65 0.21
C SER A 45 -13.86 -23.59 -1.29
N PRO A 46 -14.45 -22.66 -2.05
CA PRO A 46 -14.13 -22.49 -3.45
C PRO A 46 -12.69 -22.01 -3.61
N LYS A 47 -11.90 -22.74 -4.41
CA LYS A 47 -10.56 -22.33 -4.78
C LYS A 47 -10.64 -21.41 -5.99
N THR A 48 -10.07 -20.20 -5.86
CA THR A 48 -10.05 -19.20 -6.91
C THR A 48 -9.05 -19.55 -8.02
N SER A 49 -9.27 -18.98 -9.19
CA SER A 49 -8.30 -19.00 -10.28
C SER A 49 -7.01 -18.29 -9.86
N ILE A 50 -5.87 -18.72 -10.41
CA ILE A 50 -4.57 -18.08 -10.16
C ILE A 50 -4.17 -17.30 -11.40
N ALA A 51 -3.89 -16.02 -11.21
CA ALA A 51 -3.44 -15.13 -12.27
C ALA A 51 -2.06 -15.52 -12.80
N SER A 52 -1.79 -15.17 -14.05
CA SER A 52 -0.43 -15.23 -14.62
C SER A 52 0.42 -14.05 -14.20
N ASP A 53 -0.19 -12.89 -14.00
CA ASP A 53 0.52 -11.66 -13.68
C ASP A 53 -0.19 -10.90 -12.56
N ALA A 54 0.62 -10.29 -11.69
CA ALA A 54 0.18 -9.40 -10.62
C ALA A 54 1.02 -8.13 -10.65
N ILE A 55 0.41 -6.99 -10.26
CA ILE A 55 1.06 -5.68 -10.23
C ILE A 55 0.70 -4.93 -8.97
N ALA A 56 1.66 -4.18 -8.41
CA ALA A 56 1.41 -3.17 -7.41
C ALA A 56 2.25 -1.92 -7.69
N VAL A 57 1.65 -0.75 -7.48
CA VAL A 57 2.29 0.56 -7.65
C VAL A 57 1.88 1.43 -6.48
N GLY A 58 2.85 2.07 -5.80
CA GLY A 58 2.60 3.00 -4.73
C GLY A 58 3.43 4.27 -4.89
N CYS A 59 2.86 5.41 -4.55
CA CYS A 59 3.59 6.67 -4.44
C CYS A 59 3.09 7.48 -3.24
N GLU A 60 4.01 8.12 -2.55
CA GLU A 60 3.74 8.99 -1.40
C GLU A 60 4.57 10.26 -1.52
N LEU A 61 3.95 11.39 -1.21
CA LEU A 61 4.61 12.69 -1.09
C LEU A 61 4.21 13.32 0.23
N GLY A 62 5.20 13.71 1.03
CA GLY A 62 5.04 14.40 2.30
C GLY A 62 5.86 15.68 2.35
N TYR A 63 5.38 16.67 3.12
CA TYR A 63 6.05 17.94 3.33
C TYR A 63 6.02 18.36 4.81
N ASP A 64 7.16 18.83 5.32
CA ASP A 64 7.26 19.39 6.67
C ASP A 64 6.70 20.81 6.71
N VAL A 65 5.47 20.95 7.17
CA VAL A 65 4.76 22.26 7.25
C VAL A 65 5.42 23.20 8.26
N PHE A 66 6.08 22.67 9.31
CA PHE A 66 6.77 23.50 10.29
C PHE A 66 7.99 24.22 9.70
N SER A 67 8.53 23.72 8.60
CA SER A 67 9.60 24.40 7.86
C SER A 67 9.21 25.77 7.30
N LEU A 68 7.92 26.03 7.09
CA LEU A 68 7.40 27.31 6.60
C LEU A 68 7.45 28.42 7.65
N ASN A 69 7.55 28.09 8.93
CA ASN A 69 7.62 29.06 10.02
C ASN A 69 9.00 29.07 10.67
N LYS A 70 9.70 30.23 10.65
CA LYS A 70 11.05 30.35 11.19
C LYS A 70 11.19 29.92 12.65
N LYS A 71 10.19 30.16 13.51
CA LYS A 71 10.24 29.73 14.91
C LYS A 71 10.08 28.21 15.06
N LEU A 72 9.22 27.61 14.27
CA LEU A 72 8.99 26.14 14.30
C LEU A 72 10.11 25.39 13.59
N SER A 73 10.65 25.93 12.51
CA SER A 73 11.78 25.35 11.78
C SER A 73 13.04 25.26 12.64
N SER A 74 13.24 26.18 13.58
CA SER A 74 14.38 26.16 14.52
C SER A 74 14.16 25.26 15.74
N SER A 75 12.95 24.71 15.93
CA SER A 75 12.65 23.74 16.99
C SER A 75 13.01 22.32 16.56
N ASP A 76 13.10 21.39 17.53
CA ASP A 76 13.23 19.95 17.22
C ASP A 76 11.92 19.31 16.74
N GLN A 77 10.83 20.06 16.72
CA GLN A 77 9.53 19.58 16.28
C GLN A 77 9.42 19.53 14.76
N ARG A 78 8.67 18.55 14.25
CA ARG A 78 8.35 18.42 12.82
C ARG A 78 6.87 18.07 12.66
N PHE A 79 6.26 18.57 11.61
CA PHE A 79 4.88 18.27 11.26
C PHE A 79 4.76 18.01 9.77
N TYR A 80 4.80 16.73 9.41
CA TYR A 80 4.65 16.28 8.03
C TYR A 80 3.17 16.07 7.72
N VAL A 81 2.71 16.64 6.63
CA VAL A 81 1.47 16.24 5.97
C VAL A 81 1.83 15.42 4.74
N PHE A 82 1.08 14.40 4.42
CA PHE A 82 1.36 13.54 3.28
C PHE A 82 0.11 13.10 2.55
N GLY A 83 0.28 12.83 1.26
CA GLY A 83 -0.67 12.12 0.42
C GLY A 83 -0.02 10.88 -0.17
N ARG A 84 -0.77 9.77 -0.21
CA ARG A 84 -0.33 8.50 -0.79
C ARG A 84 -1.41 7.93 -1.69
N TYR A 85 -0.97 7.35 -2.80
CA TYR A 85 -1.79 6.58 -3.71
C TYR A 85 -1.17 5.21 -3.91
N ASP A 86 -1.99 4.18 -3.75
CA ASP A 86 -1.62 2.79 -3.99
C ASP A 86 -2.59 2.18 -5.00
N TYR A 87 -2.05 1.49 -6.00
CA TYR A 87 -2.78 0.60 -6.89
C TYR A 87 -2.20 -0.81 -6.80
N TYR A 88 -3.04 -1.80 -6.67
CA TYR A 88 -2.60 -3.18 -6.71
C TYR A 88 -3.68 -4.08 -7.31
N ASP A 89 -3.24 -5.01 -8.14
CA ASP A 89 -4.09 -6.00 -8.78
C ASP A 89 -3.36 -7.34 -8.80
N SER A 90 -3.84 -8.26 -7.99
CA SER A 90 -3.29 -9.61 -7.91
C SER A 90 -3.76 -10.52 -9.04
N MET A 91 -4.72 -10.07 -9.86
CA MET A 91 -5.19 -10.74 -11.06
C MET A 91 -5.10 -9.84 -12.30
N TYR A 92 -3.96 -9.10 -12.43
CA TYR A 92 -3.73 -8.14 -13.51
C TYR A 92 -3.85 -8.76 -14.90
N LYS A 93 -3.37 -10.00 -15.06
CA LYS A 93 -3.63 -10.81 -16.24
C LYS A 93 -3.99 -12.23 -15.84
N THR A 94 -5.03 -12.74 -16.48
CA THR A 94 -5.46 -14.14 -16.36
C THR A 94 -5.29 -14.82 -17.72
N VAL A 95 -5.12 -16.14 -17.72
CA VAL A 95 -5.11 -16.90 -18.97
C VAL A 95 -6.53 -16.93 -19.54
N SER A 96 -6.66 -16.85 -20.86
CA SER A 96 -7.92 -16.59 -21.62
C SER A 96 -9.13 -17.48 -21.33
N SER A 97 -8.98 -18.55 -20.54
CA SER A 97 -10.07 -19.43 -20.12
C SER A 97 -10.56 -19.17 -18.68
N MET A 98 -9.99 -18.17 -17.99
CA MET A 98 -10.29 -17.86 -16.60
C MET A 98 -11.03 -16.54 -16.48
N ALA A 99 -12.06 -16.49 -15.65
CA ALA A 99 -12.74 -15.25 -15.31
C ALA A 99 -11.79 -14.33 -14.52
N ASP A 100 -11.66 -13.09 -14.97
CA ASP A 100 -11.09 -12.02 -14.17
C ASP A 100 -12.09 -11.68 -13.04
N GLU A 101 -11.60 -11.63 -11.82
CA GLU A 101 -12.40 -11.27 -10.67
C GLU A 101 -12.12 -9.80 -10.29
N PRO A 102 -13.03 -8.87 -10.63
CA PRO A 102 -12.79 -7.43 -10.53
C PRO A 102 -12.53 -6.91 -9.11
N GLN A 103 -12.86 -7.69 -8.06
CA GLN A 103 -12.57 -7.33 -6.67
C GLN A 103 -11.07 -7.33 -6.32
N TRP A 104 -10.22 -7.91 -7.15
CA TRP A 104 -8.78 -7.98 -6.90
C TRP A 104 -8.02 -6.76 -7.39
N GLY A 105 -8.59 -5.99 -8.34
CA GLY A 105 -8.07 -4.68 -8.74
C GLY A 105 -8.54 -3.60 -7.76
N ARG A 106 -7.62 -3.00 -7.00
CA ARG A 106 -7.92 -2.06 -5.92
C ARG A 106 -7.07 -0.81 -6.00
N GLN A 107 -7.68 0.31 -5.64
CA GLN A 107 -7.01 1.60 -5.49
C GLN A 107 -7.20 2.07 -4.05
N LYS A 108 -6.18 2.69 -3.48
CA LYS A 108 -6.26 3.30 -2.16
C LYS A 108 -5.65 4.70 -2.19
N MET A 109 -6.42 5.67 -1.75
CA MET A 109 -5.94 7.01 -1.45
C MET A 109 -5.80 7.17 0.06
N THR A 110 -4.71 7.78 0.51
CA THR A 110 -4.46 8.07 1.91
C THR A 110 -3.97 9.49 2.05
N PHE A 111 -4.52 10.23 3.00
CA PHE A 111 -4.06 11.54 3.43
C PHE A 111 -3.82 11.49 4.93
N GLY A 112 -2.74 12.08 5.39
CA GLY A 112 -2.42 12.01 6.79
C GLY A 112 -1.38 13.01 7.24
N PHE A 113 -1.05 12.91 8.53
CA PHE A 113 0.00 13.68 9.15
C PHE A 113 0.85 12.82 10.09
N ASN A 114 2.10 13.25 10.26
CA ASN A 114 3.02 12.74 11.27
C ASN A 114 3.55 13.94 12.06
N TYR A 115 3.16 14.06 13.32
CA TYR A 115 3.65 15.08 14.24
C TYR A 115 4.72 14.51 15.17
N TYR A 116 5.88 15.09 15.13
CA TYR A 116 7.01 14.77 16.00
C TYR A 116 7.17 15.88 17.05
N PRO A 117 6.59 15.75 18.26
CA PRO A 117 6.83 16.70 19.35
C PRO A 117 8.28 16.65 19.84
N MET A 118 8.94 15.53 19.68
CA MET A 118 10.36 15.25 19.89
C MET A 118 10.82 14.14 18.94
N LYS A 119 12.14 13.94 18.82
CA LYS A 119 12.70 12.99 17.83
C LYS A 119 12.25 11.55 18.04
N GLU A 120 11.97 11.17 19.28
CA GLU A 120 11.64 9.80 19.68
C GLU A 120 10.15 9.49 19.61
N ILE A 121 9.28 10.49 19.54
CA ILE A 121 7.83 10.30 19.55
C ILE A 121 7.22 10.80 18.25
N VAL A 122 6.35 10.01 17.66
CA VAL A 122 5.51 10.44 16.54
C VAL A 122 4.05 10.15 16.83
N ILE A 123 3.22 11.15 16.64
CA ILE A 123 1.76 11.05 16.63
C ILE A 123 1.33 11.04 15.18
N LYS A 124 0.60 10.00 14.78
CA LYS A 124 0.16 9.78 13.40
C LYS A 124 -1.35 9.85 13.32
N GLY A 125 -1.85 10.52 12.30
CA GLY A 125 -3.25 10.46 11.93
C GLY A 125 -3.37 10.29 10.43
N GLU A 126 -4.26 9.40 10.00
CA GLU A 126 -4.53 9.19 8.58
C GLU A 126 -6.00 8.94 8.32
N TRP A 127 -6.47 9.44 7.20
CA TRP A 127 -7.69 9.03 6.55
C TRP A 127 -7.34 8.33 5.25
N SER A 128 -7.95 7.19 5.00
CA SER A 128 -7.77 6.48 3.75
C SER A 128 -9.10 5.99 3.19
N LYS A 129 -9.16 5.88 1.87
CA LYS A 129 -10.29 5.34 1.16
C LYS A 129 -9.80 4.29 0.17
N ARG A 130 -10.26 3.04 0.34
CA ARG A 130 -10.08 1.99 -0.63
C ARG A 130 -11.25 1.99 -1.59
N MET A 131 -10.95 2.10 -2.86
CA MET A 131 -11.92 2.12 -3.95
C MET A 131 -11.89 0.79 -4.68
N PHE A 132 -13.06 0.25 -4.95
CA PHE A 132 -13.25 -0.98 -5.70
C PHE A 132 -13.90 -0.67 -7.05
N LYS A 133 -13.91 -1.64 -7.94
CA LYS A 133 -14.74 -1.57 -9.15
C LYS A 133 -16.23 -1.46 -8.74
N SER A 134 -17.04 -0.83 -9.59
CA SER A 134 -18.38 -0.27 -9.33
C SER A 134 -19.41 -1.15 -8.63
N GLN A 135 -19.22 -2.45 -8.56
CA GLN A 135 -20.14 -3.40 -7.90
C GLN A 135 -19.87 -3.61 -6.41
N PHE A 136 -18.82 -2.98 -5.87
CA PHE A 136 -18.41 -3.11 -4.47
C PHE A 136 -18.42 -1.75 -3.79
N ASN A 137 -18.73 -1.74 -2.49
CA ASN A 137 -18.71 -0.52 -1.69
C ASN A 137 -17.27 -0.08 -1.37
N ASP A 138 -17.02 1.21 -1.45
CA ASP A 138 -15.77 1.80 -1.00
C ASP A 138 -15.59 1.65 0.53
N GLU A 139 -14.35 1.50 0.97
CA GLU A 139 -14.01 1.32 2.39
C GLU A 139 -13.20 2.53 2.90
N PRO A 140 -13.86 3.54 3.48
CA PRO A 140 -13.17 4.62 4.19
C PRO A 140 -12.68 4.15 5.56
N THR A 141 -11.50 4.60 5.98
CA THR A 141 -10.88 4.26 7.26
C THR A 141 -10.21 5.49 7.86
N VAL A 142 -10.34 5.68 9.17
CA VAL A 142 -9.60 6.67 9.96
C VAL A 142 -8.73 5.93 10.96
N SER A 143 -7.47 6.32 11.05
CA SER A 143 -6.51 5.72 11.98
C SER A 143 -5.79 6.81 12.75
N LEU A 144 -5.59 6.59 14.05
CA LEU A 144 -4.73 7.40 14.92
C LEU A 144 -3.76 6.49 15.64
N GLY A 145 -2.52 6.94 15.81
CA GLY A 145 -1.50 6.15 16.48
C GLY A 145 -0.41 7.01 17.09
N VAL A 146 0.21 6.49 18.14
CA VAL A 146 1.41 7.06 18.76
C VAL A 146 2.49 6.00 18.70
N CYS A 147 3.68 6.37 18.20
CA CYS A 147 4.84 5.48 18.17
C CYS A 147 5.98 6.13 18.94
N TYR A 148 6.70 5.33 19.70
CA TYR A 148 7.94 5.70 20.34
C TYR A 148 9.11 4.97 19.67
N TYR A 149 10.16 5.71 19.35
CA TYR A 149 11.39 5.19 18.77
C TYR A 149 12.55 5.52 19.70
N GLY A 150 12.98 4.56 20.51
CA GLY A 150 14.09 4.71 21.45
C GLY A 150 14.35 3.44 22.23
N MET A 151 15.53 3.35 22.85
CA MET A 151 15.81 2.30 23.82
C MET A 151 15.41 2.78 25.21
N PHE A 152 14.64 1.97 25.91
CA PHE A 152 14.49 2.15 27.36
C PHE A 152 15.79 1.68 28.02
N HIS A 153 16.59 2.61 28.53
CA HIS A 153 17.61 2.26 29.52
C HIS A 153 16.92 2.05 30.86
N LEU A 154 16.75 0.78 31.24
CA LEU A 154 16.32 0.38 32.59
C LEU A 154 17.52 0.43 33.53
#